data_a084caac385c1990ac154a28768514fd
#
_entry.id   a084caac385c1990ac154a28768514fd
#
_cell.length_a   1.000
_cell.length_b   1.000
_cell.length_c   1.000
_cell.angle_alpha   90.00
_cell.angle_beta   90.00
_cell.angle_gamma   90.00
#
_symmetry.space_group_name_H-M   'P 1'
#
loop_
_entity.id
_entity.type
_entity.pdbx_description
1 polymer ?
#
loop_
_entity_poly.entity_id
_entity_poly.type
_entity_poly.pdbx_seq_one_letter_code
_entity_poly.pdbx_strand_id
1 'polypeptide(L)'
;MKHFIYLFIFFFSLVTNKLNAQSNIMILKLTYGDVHIELYPEKAPNHVKRFKELADSGKYDGVVFHRVIEGFMAQTGDVKFGNSNSSDFNLSLAGTGGSDLPNLKAEFTDIAHTRGILSAARSADPDSANSQFFICFDSAPHLDRQYSAFGKVIKGMEFIDKIKKVILDLDQFQILIRLFL
;
A
#
# COMPACT_ATOMS: atom_id res chain seq x y z
N MET A 1 -4.79 72.82 23.61
CA MET A 1 -4.19 71.86 22.66
C MET A 1 -4.47 70.47 23.16
N LYS A 2 -5.38 69.73 22.51
CA LYS A 2 -5.78 68.41 22.91
C LYS A 2 -5.02 67.39 22.03
N HIS A 3 -4.13 66.61 22.63
CA HIS A 3 -3.40 65.54 21.92
C HIS A 3 -4.29 64.27 21.83
N PHE A 4 -4.70 63.89 20.63
CA PHE A 4 -5.38 62.66 20.33
C PHE A 4 -4.31 61.57 20.12
N ILE A 5 -4.24 60.62 21.03
CA ILE A 5 -3.41 59.43 20.93
C ILE A 5 -4.23 58.36 20.20
N TYR A 6 -3.88 58.04 18.96
CA TYR A 6 -4.43 56.90 18.21
C TYR A 6 -3.76 55.61 18.67
N LEU A 7 -4.48 54.79 19.39
CA LEU A 7 -4.04 53.42 19.75
C LEU A 7 -4.31 52.47 18.53
N PHE A 8 -3.26 52.10 17.84
CA PHE A 8 -3.33 51.16 16.73
C PHE A 8 -3.32 49.73 17.29
N ILE A 9 -4.52 49.10 17.40
CA ILE A 9 -4.62 47.71 17.76
C ILE A 9 -4.33 46.86 16.56
N PHE A 10 -3.13 46.22 16.54
CA PHE A 10 -2.73 45.27 15.53
C PHE A 10 -3.38 43.91 15.86
N PHE A 11 -4.46 43.58 15.15
CA PHE A 11 -5.12 42.28 15.27
C PHE A 11 -4.27 41.26 14.52
N PHE A 12 -3.38 40.56 15.24
CA PHE A 12 -2.61 39.44 14.70
C PHE A 12 -3.58 38.24 14.60
N SER A 13 -4.17 38.06 13.42
CA SER A 13 -4.98 36.89 13.12
C SER A 13 -4.06 35.67 13.00
N LEU A 14 -4.01 34.86 14.06
CA LEU A 14 -3.41 33.53 14.05
C LEU A 14 -4.24 32.63 13.11
N VAL A 15 -3.84 32.59 11.83
CA VAL A 15 -4.31 31.56 10.91
C VAL A 15 -3.70 30.25 11.37
N THR A 16 -4.43 29.50 12.19
CA THR A 16 -4.09 28.12 12.51
C THR A 16 -4.33 27.29 11.25
N ASN A 17 -3.27 27.08 10.47
CA ASN A 17 -3.25 26.02 9.48
C ASN A 17 -3.45 24.70 10.23
N LYS A 18 -4.70 24.22 10.27
CA LYS A 18 -4.92 22.79 10.51
C LYS A 18 -4.24 22.07 9.37
N LEU A 19 -3.01 21.60 9.58
CA LEU A 19 -2.47 20.51 8.77
C LEU A 19 -3.52 19.40 8.87
N ASN A 20 -4.25 19.16 7.80
CA ASN A 20 -4.96 17.90 7.62
C ASN A 20 -3.85 16.84 7.58
N ALA A 21 -3.58 16.21 8.71
CA ALA A 21 -2.76 15.02 8.76
C ALA A 21 -3.53 13.97 7.94
N GLN A 22 -3.19 13.86 6.66
CA GLN A 22 -3.74 12.82 5.80
C GLN A 22 -3.47 11.49 6.49
N SER A 23 -4.53 10.74 6.80
CA SER A 23 -4.40 9.44 7.44
C SER A 23 -3.45 8.56 6.61
N ASN A 24 -2.42 8.02 7.24
CA ASN A 24 -1.52 7.06 6.62
C ASN A 24 -2.03 5.62 6.83
N ILE A 25 -3.29 5.46 7.22
CA ILE A 25 -3.93 4.16 7.37
C ILE A 25 -4.70 3.84 6.10
N MET A 26 -4.43 2.66 5.58
CA MET A 26 -5.17 2.06 4.49
C MET A 26 -5.95 0.84 4.98
N ILE A 27 -7.14 0.62 4.43
CA ILE A 27 -7.92 -0.57 4.72
C ILE A 27 -7.96 -1.47 3.47
N LEU A 28 -7.39 -2.66 3.61
CA LEU A 28 -7.48 -3.73 2.65
C LEU A 28 -8.69 -4.59 3.03
N LYS A 29 -9.76 -4.55 2.23
CA LYS A 29 -10.96 -5.33 2.46
C LYS A 29 -10.83 -6.69 1.81
N LEU A 30 -10.83 -7.72 2.63
CA LEU A 30 -10.83 -9.11 2.20
C LEU A 30 -12.22 -9.72 2.45
N THR A 31 -12.52 -10.82 1.80
CA THR A 31 -13.74 -11.60 2.05
C THR A 31 -13.89 -12.00 3.53
N TYR A 32 -12.76 -12.15 4.23
CA TYR A 32 -12.73 -12.61 5.63
C TYR A 32 -12.71 -11.47 6.66
N GLY A 33 -12.55 -10.22 6.24
CA GLY A 33 -12.52 -9.07 7.13
C GLY A 33 -11.53 -7.99 6.69
N ASP A 34 -11.52 -6.89 7.43
CA ASP A 34 -10.73 -5.70 7.13
C ASP A 34 -9.32 -5.80 7.72
N VAL A 35 -8.32 -5.53 6.90
CA VAL A 35 -6.91 -5.45 7.29
C VAL A 35 -6.50 -3.98 7.29
N HIS A 36 -6.06 -3.47 8.43
CA HIS A 36 -5.59 -2.10 8.55
C HIS A 36 -4.07 -2.06 8.39
N ILE A 37 -3.61 -1.22 7.49
CA ILE A 37 -2.20 -1.07 7.15
C ILE A 37 -1.78 0.37 7.41
N GLU A 38 -0.76 0.55 8.24
CA GLU A 38 -0.07 1.83 8.39
C GLU A 38 0.96 1.97 7.28
N LEU A 39 0.92 3.08 6.54
CA LEU A 39 1.87 3.40 5.47
C LEU A 39 2.97 4.31 5.97
N TYR A 40 4.17 4.22 5.40
CA TYR A 40 5.38 4.92 5.81
C TYR A 40 5.84 5.95 4.75
N PRO A 41 5.12 7.07 4.55
CA PRO A 41 5.44 8.04 3.49
C PRO A 41 6.81 8.72 3.68
N GLU A 42 7.32 8.81 4.90
CA GLU A 42 8.66 9.35 5.20
C GLU A 42 9.79 8.36 4.87
N LYS A 43 9.48 7.07 4.72
CA LYS A 43 10.47 6.01 4.42
C LYS A 43 10.49 5.65 2.94
N ALA A 44 9.31 5.60 2.29
CA ALA A 44 9.15 5.23 0.89
C ALA A 44 8.07 6.10 0.23
N PRO A 45 8.31 7.41 0.06
CA PRO A 45 7.30 8.38 -0.40
C PRO A 45 6.70 8.05 -1.76
N ASN A 46 7.50 7.60 -2.72
CA ASN A 46 7.03 7.30 -4.07
C ASN A 46 6.20 6.01 -4.11
N HIS A 47 6.57 4.99 -3.34
CA HIS A 47 5.80 3.76 -3.21
C HIS A 47 4.46 4.03 -2.52
N VAL A 48 4.45 4.78 -1.41
CA VAL A 48 3.21 5.14 -0.72
C VAL A 48 2.31 5.98 -1.62
N LYS A 49 2.86 6.95 -2.36
CA LYS A 49 2.09 7.78 -3.31
C LYS A 49 1.44 6.91 -4.39
N ARG A 50 2.22 6.02 -5.03
CA ARG A 50 1.73 5.11 -6.07
C ARG A 50 0.63 4.20 -5.54
N PHE A 51 0.82 3.66 -4.34
CA PHE A 51 -0.11 2.76 -3.72
C PHE A 51 -1.45 3.44 -3.42
N LYS A 52 -1.41 4.67 -2.87
CA LYS A 52 -2.61 5.50 -2.65
C LYS A 52 -3.30 5.84 -3.98
N GLU A 53 -2.55 6.28 -4.99
CA GLU A 53 -3.09 6.62 -6.31
C GLU A 53 -3.86 5.47 -6.97
N LEU A 54 -3.30 4.25 -6.92
CA LEU A 54 -3.95 3.07 -7.49
C LEU A 54 -5.16 2.63 -6.66
N ALA A 55 -5.11 2.78 -5.34
CA ALA A 55 -6.23 2.48 -4.45
C ALA A 55 -7.38 3.48 -4.63
N ASP A 56 -7.07 4.78 -4.65
CA ASP A 56 -8.07 5.87 -4.84
C ASP A 56 -8.76 5.76 -6.20
N SER A 57 -8.04 5.31 -7.23
CA SER A 57 -8.60 5.08 -8.57
C SER A 57 -9.33 3.73 -8.72
N GLY A 58 -9.45 2.92 -7.66
CA GLY A 58 -10.10 1.61 -7.67
C GLY A 58 -9.36 0.54 -8.47
N LYS A 59 -8.09 0.76 -8.84
CA LYS A 59 -7.32 -0.19 -9.64
C LYS A 59 -7.03 -1.50 -8.90
N TYR A 60 -7.05 -1.47 -7.58
CA TYR A 60 -6.87 -2.68 -6.77
C TYR A 60 -8.17 -3.43 -6.49
N ASP A 61 -9.34 -2.88 -6.83
CA ASP A 61 -10.62 -3.54 -6.61
C ASP A 61 -10.70 -4.80 -7.49
N GLY A 62 -10.92 -5.96 -6.85
CA GLY A 62 -10.99 -7.25 -7.53
C GLY A 62 -9.65 -7.91 -7.85
N VAL A 63 -8.52 -7.31 -7.44
CA VAL A 63 -7.20 -7.93 -7.65
C VAL A 63 -6.99 -9.11 -6.71
N VAL A 64 -6.48 -10.22 -7.24
CA VAL A 64 -6.29 -11.46 -6.50
C VAL A 64 -4.88 -11.55 -5.87
N PHE A 65 -4.75 -12.34 -4.81
CA PHE A 65 -3.44 -12.82 -4.38
C PHE A 65 -2.98 -13.96 -5.29
N HIS A 66 -2.08 -13.65 -6.22
CA HIS A 66 -1.65 -14.58 -7.25
C HIS A 66 -0.45 -15.45 -6.84
N ARG A 67 0.25 -15.08 -5.75
CA ARG A 67 1.40 -15.84 -5.26
C ARG A 67 1.41 -15.86 -3.74
N VAL A 68 1.23 -17.04 -3.15
CA VAL A 68 1.23 -17.23 -1.70
C VAL A 68 2.22 -18.33 -1.35
N ILE A 69 3.19 -18.01 -0.50
CA ILE A 69 4.20 -18.96 0.01
C ILE A 69 4.04 -19.01 1.53
N GLU A 70 3.63 -20.16 2.03
CA GLU A 70 3.47 -20.39 3.46
C GLU A 70 4.76 -20.13 4.23
N GLY A 71 4.65 -19.48 5.39
CA GLY A 71 5.80 -19.08 6.20
C GLY A 71 6.66 -17.96 5.62
N PHE A 72 6.30 -17.45 4.42
CA PHE A 72 7.07 -16.36 3.78
C PHE A 72 6.18 -15.14 3.52
N MET A 73 5.35 -15.14 2.47
CA MET A 73 4.56 -13.96 2.11
C MET A 73 3.34 -14.28 1.24
N ALA A 74 2.38 -13.33 1.20
CA ALA A 74 1.31 -13.27 0.22
C ALA A 74 1.51 -12.07 -0.71
N GLN A 75 1.57 -12.29 -2.03
CA GLN A 75 1.79 -11.28 -3.07
C GLN A 75 0.54 -11.06 -3.89
N THR A 76 0.26 -9.78 -4.18
CA THR A 76 -0.89 -9.29 -4.92
C THR A 76 -0.54 -8.01 -5.69
N GLY A 77 -1.53 -7.30 -6.21
CA GLY A 77 -1.34 -5.97 -6.83
C GLY A 77 -1.03 -6.00 -8.32
N ASP A 78 -1.19 -7.13 -9.00
CA ASP A 78 -1.20 -7.16 -10.48
C ASP A 78 -2.54 -6.62 -10.98
N VAL A 79 -2.59 -5.33 -11.27
CA VAL A 79 -3.81 -4.63 -11.69
C VAL A 79 -4.20 -4.92 -13.13
N LYS A 80 -3.33 -5.56 -13.91
CA LYS A 80 -3.57 -5.90 -15.31
C LYS A 80 -4.15 -7.30 -15.44
N PHE A 81 -3.34 -8.31 -15.13
CA PHE A 81 -3.72 -9.71 -15.34
C PHE A 81 -4.30 -10.37 -14.09
N GLY A 82 -4.08 -9.78 -12.91
CA GLY A 82 -4.58 -10.27 -11.65
C GLY A 82 -5.90 -9.64 -11.19
N ASN A 83 -6.51 -8.76 -11.97
CA ASN A 83 -7.77 -8.08 -11.62
C ASN A 83 -8.96 -8.83 -12.20
N SER A 84 -9.73 -9.53 -11.35
CA SER A 84 -10.90 -10.34 -11.74
C SER A 84 -12.05 -9.53 -12.35
N ASN A 85 -12.04 -8.19 -12.16
CA ASN A 85 -13.02 -7.29 -12.77
C ASN A 85 -12.58 -6.78 -14.16
N SER A 86 -11.35 -7.10 -14.59
CA SER A 86 -10.79 -6.67 -15.87
C SER A 86 -11.07 -7.69 -16.98
N SER A 87 -11.29 -7.21 -18.21
CA SER A 87 -11.33 -8.04 -19.42
C SER A 87 -9.98 -8.74 -19.70
N ASP A 88 -8.89 -8.20 -19.16
CA ASP A 88 -7.54 -8.75 -19.32
C ASP A 88 -7.20 -9.81 -18.24
N PHE A 89 -8.14 -10.13 -17.35
CA PHE A 89 -7.93 -11.09 -16.28
C PHE A 89 -7.45 -12.44 -16.82
N ASN A 90 -6.28 -12.86 -16.37
CA ASN A 90 -5.68 -14.12 -16.77
C ASN A 90 -4.78 -14.66 -15.67
N LEU A 91 -5.23 -15.71 -14.98
CA LEU A 91 -4.47 -16.31 -13.88
C LEU A 91 -3.11 -16.87 -14.29
N SER A 92 -2.97 -17.34 -15.53
CA SER A 92 -1.68 -17.86 -16.03
C SER A 92 -0.63 -16.75 -16.21
N LEU A 93 -1.07 -15.49 -16.33
CA LEU A 93 -0.22 -14.31 -16.48
C LEU A 93 -0.20 -13.47 -15.19
N ALA A 94 -1.07 -13.75 -14.22
CA ALA A 94 -1.14 -13.00 -12.98
C ALA A 94 0.21 -13.04 -12.25
N GLY A 95 0.69 -11.85 -11.89
CA GLY A 95 2.04 -11.64 -11.35
C GLY A 95 3.06 -11.14 -12.37
N THR A 96 2.72 -11.13 -13.68
CA THR A 96 3.60 -10.59 -14.72
C THR A 96 3.22 -9.18 -15.17
N GLY A 97 2.03 -8.69 -14.79
CA GLY A 97 1.52 -7.38 -15.16
C GLY A 97 1.77 -6.30 -14.11
N GLY A 98 1.30 -5.11 -14.42
CA GLY A 98 1.38 -3.93 -13.56
C GLY A 98 0.44 -2.84 -14.05
N SER A 99 0.56 -1.64 -13.51
CA SER A 99 -0.15 -0.45 -14.01
C SER A 99 0.57 0.14 -15.22
N ASP A 100 -0.15 0.99 -15.97
CA ASP A 100 0.41 1.75 -17.10
C ASP A 100 1.32 2.90 -16.68
N LEU A 101 1.48 3.11 -15.36
CA LEU A 101 2.35 4.14 -14.81
C LEU A 101 3.82 3.70 -14.88
N PRO A 102 4.80 4.64 -14.91
CA PRO A 102 6.22 4.32 -14.91
C PRO A 102 6.63 3.47 -13.70
N ASN A 103 7.65 2.63 -13.84
CA ASN A 103 8.24 1.92 -12.72
C ASN A 103 8.80 2.88 -11.67
N LEU A 104 8.86 2.41 -10.44
CA LEU A 104 9.38 3.15 -9.29
C LEU A 104 10.83 2.77 -9.05
N LYS A 105 11.65 3.78 -8.76
CA LYS A 105 13.00 3.57 -8.22
C LYS A 105 12.91 2.97 -6.84
N ALA A 106 13.90 2.16 -6.50
CA ALA A 106 14.00 1.56 -5.18
C ALA A 106 14.09 2.63 -4.07
N GLU A 107 13.36 2.41 -2.99
CA GLU A 107 13.39 3.20 -1.75
C GLU A 107 13.74 2.26 -0.60
N PHE A 108 14.99 1.76 -0.59
CA PHE A 108 15.45 0.84 0.44
C PHE A 108 15.60 1.56 1.78
N THR A 109 15.13 0.90 2.83
CA THR A 109 15.14 1.43 4.19
C THR A 109 15.82 0.46 5.15
N ASP A 110 15.93 0.88 6.39
CA ASP A 110 16.40 0.08 7.53
C ASP A 110 15.28 -0.74 8.21
N ILE A 111 14.06 -0.73 7.63
CA ILE A 111 12.93 -1.49 8.14
C ILE A 111 13.20 -2.97 7.91
N ALA A 112 13.23 -3.75 9.00
CA ALA A 112 13.36 -5.20 8.94
C ALA A 112 12.05 -5.84 8.43
N HIS A 113 12.14 -6.76 7.46
CA HIS A 113 11.00 -7.51 6.93
C HIS A 113 10.53 -8.55 7.95
N THR A 114 9.78 -8.10 8.93
CA THR A 114 9.12 -8.95 9.93
C THR A 114 7.66 -9.21 9.56
N ARG A 115 6.99 -10.08 10.31
CA ARG A 115 5.57 -10.37 10.12
C ARG A 115 4.72 -9.09 10.00
N GLY A 116 3.89 -9.04 8.98
CA GLY A 116 2.98 -7.94 8.66
C GLY A 116 3.59 -6.79 7.87
N ILE A 117 4.90 -6.79 7.59
CA ILE A 117 5.52 -5.76 6.74
C ILE A 117 4.98 -5.86 5.32
N LEU A 118 4.61 -4.70 4.78
CA LEU A 118 4.21 -4.47 3.40
C LEU A 118 5.41 -3.98 2.60
N SER A 119 5.73 -4.66 1.51
CA SER A 119 6.89 -4.33 0.69
C SER A 119 6.58 -4.44 -0.82
N ALA A 120 7.24 -3.61 -1.63
CA ALA A 120 7.03 -3.58 -3.06
C ALA A 120 7.61 -4.83 -3.73
N ALA A 121 6.81 -5.50 -4.58
CA ALA A 121 7.31 -6.56 -5.45
C ALA A 121 7.97 -5.95 -6.69
N ARG A 122 9.01 -6.61 -7.20
CA ARG A 122 9.80 -6.19 -8.34
C ARG A 122 10.40 -7.38 -9.11
N SER A 123 10.90 -7.12 -10.30
CA SER A 123 11.70 -8.08 -11.06
C SER A 123 13.16 -8.12 -10.52
N ALA A 124 14.09 -8.63 -11.32
CA ALA A 124 15.52 -8.64 -10.97
C ALA A 124 16.09 -7.21 -10.83
N ASP A 125 15.60 -6.26 -11.65
CA ASP A 125 15.98 -4.85 -11.56
C ASP A 125 15.37 -4.21 -10.29
N PRO A 126 16.17 -3.64 -9.38
CA PRO A 126 15.69 -2.93 -8.21
C PRO A 126 14.71 -1.79 -8.52
N ASP A 127 14.85 -1.14 -9.67
CA ASP A 127 14.05 0.00 -10.12
C ASP A 127 12.82 -0.42 -10.96
N SER A 128 12.35 -1.67 -10.81
CA SER A 128 11.24 -2.24 -11.57
C SER A 128 9.94 -2.40 -10.78
N ALA A 129 9.85 -1.90 -9.56
CA ALA A 129 8.61 -1.91 -8.81
C ALA A 129 7.53 -1.08 -9.52
N ASN A 130 6.25 -1.52 -9.46
CA ASN A 130 5.15 -0.83 -10.14
C ASN A 130 3.89 -0.78 -9.27
N SER A 131 3.01 -1.78 -9.36
CA SER A 131 1.75 -1.87 -8.61
C SER A 131 1.74 -3.04 -7.64
N GLN A 132 2.57 -4.06 -7.85
CA GLN A 132 2.56 -5.28 -7.05
C GLN A 132 3.26 -5.09 -5.71
N PHE A 133 2.74 -5.75 -4.69
CA PHE A 133 3.26 -5.75 -3.34
C PHE A 133 3.03 -7.08 -2.64
N PHE A 134 3.73 -7.31 -1.55
CA PHE A 134 3.53 -8.48 -0.71
C PHE A 134 3.47 -8.12 0.77
N ILE A 135 2.85 -9.00 1.54
CA ILE A 135 2.75 -8.92 3.01
C ILE A 135 3.48 -10.12 3.58
N CYS A 136 4.45 -9.89 4.46
CA CYS A 136 5.22 -10.95 5.10
C CYS A 136 4.37 -11.73 6.12
N PHE A 137 4.37 -13.05 6.03
CA PHE A 137 3.78 -13.93 7.06
C PHE A 137 4.70 -14.08 8.26
N ASP A 138 6.01 -14.06 8.03
CA ASP A 138 7.04 -14.24 9.05
C ASP A 138 8.26 -13.38 8.74
N SER A 139 9.33 -13.51 9.53
CA SER A 139 10.58 -12.77 9.33
C SER A 139 11.31 -13.24 8.07
N ALA A 140 11.71 -12.27 7.24
CA ALA A 140 12.40 -12.48 5.97
C ALA A 140 13.65 -11.59 5.85
N PRO A 141 14.68 -11.78 6.70
CA PRO A 141 15.85 -10.88 6.78
C PRO A 141 16.65 -10.81 5.47
N HIS A 142 16.52 -11.78 4.59
CA HIS A 142 17.15 -11.77 3.25
C HIS A 142 16.58 -10.70 2.33
N LEU A 143 15.45 -10.06 2.68
CA LEU A 143 14.85 -8.95 1.94
C LEU A 143 15.31 -7.58 2.46
N ASP A 144 15.91 -7.52 3.65
CA ASP A 144 16.29 -6.28 4.30
C ASP A 144 17.28 -5.50 3.44
N ARG A 145 17.01 -4.20 3.27
CA ARG A 145 17.77 -3.28 2.40
C ARG A 145 17.86 -3.68 0.93
N GLN A 146 17.06 -4.65 0.49
CA GLN A 146 16.97 -5.11 -0.90
C GLN A 146 15.58 -4.94 -1.49
N TYR A 147 14.57 -4.71 -0.64
CA TYR A 147 13.20 -4.42 -1.04
C TYR A 147 12.69 -3.17 -0.33
N SER A 148 11.79 -2.44 -1.00
CA SER A 148 11.22 -1.18 -0.48
C SER A 148 10.03 -1.49 0.43
N ALA A 149 10.27 -1.56 1.74
CA ALA A 149 9.22 -1.67 2.75
C ALA A 149 8.52 -0.31 2.90
N PHE A 150 7.20 -0.26 2.70
CA PHE A 150 6.45 0.99 2.71
C PHE A 150 5.22 1.00 3.62
N GLY A 151 5.03 -0.04 4.43
CA GLY A 151 3.94 -0.10 5.41
C GLY A 151 3.96 -1.35 6.27
N LYS A 152 2.98 -1.43 7.19
CA LYS A 152 2.81 -2.57 8.10
C LYS A 152 1.34 -2.79 8.42
N VAL A 153 0.94 -4.04 8.46
CA VAL A 153 -0.37 -4.47 9.00
C VAL A 153 -0.37 -4.19 10.51
N ILE A 154 -1.32 -3.38 10.96
CA ILE A 154 -1.51 -3.02 12.38
C ILE A 154 -2.74 -3.70 12.99
N LYS A 155 -3.66 -4.23 12.13
CA LYS A 155 -4.86 -4.99 12.57
C LYS A 155 -5.30 -5.90 11.43
N GLY A 156 -5.82 -7.08 11.77
CA GLY A 156 -6.41 -8.02 10.80
C GLY A 156 -5.41 -8.96 10.14
N MET A 157 -4.20 -9.14 10.72
CA MET A 157 -3.20 -10.07 10.16
C MET A 157 -3.71 -11.52 10.14
N GLU A 158 -4.65 -11.87 11.02
CA GLU A 158 -5.34 -13.15 11.03
C GLU A 158 -6.20 -13.40 9.77
N PHE A 159 -6.59 -12.35 9.06
CA PHE A 159 -7.28 -12.48 7.78
C PHE A 159 -6.30 -12.74 6.63
N ILE A 160 -5.10 -12.16 6.71
CA ILE A 160 -4.00 -12.47 5.76
C ILE A 160 -3.57 -13.93 5.91
N ASP A 161 -3.50 -14.47 7.13
CA ASP A 161 -3.16 -15.88 7.38
C ASP A 161 -4.16 -16.87 6.74
N LYS A 162 -5.41 -16.43 6.53
CA LYS A 162 -6.45 -17.25 5.88
C LYS A 162 -6.31 -17.32 4.35
N ILE A 163 -5.47 -16.48 3.75
CA ILE A 163 -5.21 -16.53 2.31
C ILE A 163 -4.47 -17.83 2.02
N LYS A 164 -5.19 -18.80 1.50
CA LYS A 164 -4.64 -20.11 1.16
C LYS A 164 -3.67 -20.00 0.00
N LYS A 165 -2.67 -20.87 -0.04
CA LYS A 165 -1.91 -21.13 -1.27
C LYS A 165 -2.92 -21.34 -2.39
N VAL A 166 -2.79 -20.52 -3.45
CA VAL A 166 -3.69 -20.59 -4.60
C VAL A 166 -3.59 -21.97 -5.22
N ILE A 167 -4.53 -22.84 -4.89
CA ILE A 167 -4.97 -23.94 -5.71
C ILE A 167 -6.41 -23.61 -6.08
N LEU A 168 -6.56 -22.90 -7.22
CA LEU A 168 -7.72 -22.87 -8.12
C LEU A 168 -9.12 -22.89 -7.47
N ASP A 169 -9.40 -21.95 -6.56
CA ASP A 169 -10.78 -21.65 -6.19
C ASP A 169 -11.02 -20.16 -6.36
N LEU A 170 -11.50 -19.79 -7.54
CA LEU A 170 -11.60 -18.41 -8.04
C LEU A 170 -12.57 -17.53 -7.25
N ASP A 171 -13.48 -18.10 -6.49
CA ASP A 171 -14.60 -17.37 -5.88
C ASP A 171 -14.27 -16.77 -4.49
N GLN A 172 -13.12 -17.03 -3.92
CA GLN A 172 -12.81 -16.67 -2.53
C GLN A 172 -11.73 -15.60 -2.32
N PHE A 173 -11.10 -15.04 -3.38
CA PHE A 173 -9.90 -14.21 -3.23
C PHE A 173 -9.98 -12.82 -3.86
N GLN A 174 -11.17 -12.24 -3.91
CA GLN A 174 -11.31 -10.84 -4.36
C GLN A 174 -10.87 -9.88 -3.26
N ILE A 175 -10.03 -8.94 -3.63
CA ILE A 175 -9.63 -7.82 -2.79
C ILE A 175 -10.44 -6.59 -3.22
N LEU A 176 -10.99 -5.90 -2.25
CA LEU A 176 -11.44 -4.54 -2.39
C LEU A 176 -10.53 -3.67 -1.52
N ILE A 177 -9.66 -2.88 -2.14
CA ILE A 177 -8.81 -1.93 -1.42
C ILE A 177 -9.48 -0.57 -1.44
N ARG A 178 -9.88 -0.07 -0.27
CA ARG A 178 -10.35 1.31 -0.10
C ARG A 178 -9.47 2.05 0.88
N LEU A 179 -9.06 3.26 0.50
CA LEU A 179 -8.52 4.24 1.42
C LEU A 179 -9.68 4.90 2.14
N PHE A 180 -9.60 4.97 3.47
CA PHE A 180 -10.42 5.87 4.25
C PHE A 180 -9.52 7.02 4.68
N LEU A 181 -9.88 8.23 4.23
CA LEU A 181 -9.32 9.49 4.65
C LEU A 181 -9.90 9.90 6.01
#